data_b8c55f5ccc4ea7571fffc823ff77d2f5
#
_entry.id   b8c55f5ccc4ea7571fffc823ff77d2f5
#
_cell.length_a   1.000
_cell.length_b   1.000
_cell.length_c   1.000
_cell.angle_alpha   90.00
_cell.angle_beta   90.00
_cell.angle_gamma   90.00
#
_symmetry.space_group_name_H-M   'P 1'
#
loop_
_entity.id
_entity.type
_entity.pdbx_description
1 polymer ?
#
loop_
_entity_poly.entity_id
_entity_poly.type
_entity_poly.pdbx_seq_one_letter_code
_entity_poly.pdbx_strand_id
1 'polypeptide(L)'
;MKRGWLALLAAAGSAAAQPLLAPLDGPGSLPPPPWREVLLPKQTLPRTRFALVDIDAARALRIESPRSYGNLVHELAPPDAAARQLSWRWRLERALDGAALQRKAGDDAAVKVCVLFEHAIARLPFFERQQLRLARLLSGEPLPAAALCYVWDPQQPAGSVLPNAYTRRLRWFVLQGSGSPIGHWRSEQRDLRADFLRAFGDEASELPPISAVLVGADADNSGGDGLAYVAELELR
;
A
#
# COMPACT_ATOMS: atom_id res chain seq x y z
N MET A 1 -6.49 10.52 -69.28
CA MET A 1 -5.53 10.04 -68.24
C MET A 1 -6.02 10.58 -66.91
N LYS A 2 -6.73 9.72 -66.11
CA LYS A 2 -7.26 10.09 -64.78
C LYS A 2 -6.33 9.49 -63.72
N ARG A 3 -5.58 10.33 -63.00
CA ARG A 3 -4.75 9.93 -61.87
C ARG A 3 -5.63 9.80 -60.63
N GLY A 4 -5.87 8.56 -60.18
CA GLY A 4 -6.49 8.29 -58.87
C GLY A 4 -5.49 8.48 -57.75
N TRP A 5 -5.82 9.33 -56.80
CA TRP A 5 -5.07 9.48 -55.54
C TRP A 5 -5.64 8.46 -54.53
N LEU A 6 -4.83 7.49 -54.17
CA LEU A 6 -5.12 6.65 -53.00
C LEU A 6 -4.73 7.43 -51.73
N ALA A 7 -5.71 7.78 -50.92
CA ALA A 7 -5.48 8.29 -49.58
C ALA A 7 -5.22 7.11 -48.63
N LEU A 8 -4.00 6.98 -48.15
CA LEU A 8 -3.67 6.08 -47.03
C LEU A 8 -4.23 6.71 -45.73
N LEU A 9 -5.25 6.11 -45.18
CA LEU A 9 -5.70 6.36 -43.81
C LEU A 9 -4.76 5.65 -42.86
N ALA A 10 -3.86 6.39 -42.21
CA ALA A 10 -3.07 5.91 -41.08
C ALA A 10 -3.99 5.79 -39.86
N ALA A 11 -4.32 4.57 -39.46
CA ALA A 11 -4.96 4.30 -38.18
C ALA A 11 -3.95 4.53 -37.07
N ALA A 12 -4.07 5.66 -36.37
CA ALA A 12 -3.35 5.91 -35.13
C ALA A 12 -3.93 4.99 -34.04
N GLY A 13 -3.32 3.85 -33.83
CA GLY A 13 -3.62 2.97 -32.70
C GLY A 13 -3.20 3.70 -31.41
N SER A 14 -4.15 4.07 -30.56
CA SER A 14 -3.87 4.51 -29.20
C SER A 14 -3.26 3.33 -28.44
N ALA A 15 -1.94 3.39 -28.19
CA ALA A 15 -1.30 2.48 -27.25
C ALA A 15 -1.90 2.78 -25.87
N ALA A 16 -2.67 1.85 -25.33
CA ALA A 16 -3.13 1.95 -23.95
C ALA A 16 -1.87 1.99 -23.05
N ALA A 17 -1.78 3.01 -22.21
CA ALA A 17 -0.69 3.11 -21.24
C ALA A 17 -0.69 1.84 -20.37
N GLN A 18 0.47 1.22 -20.20
CA GLN A 18 0.58 0.05 -19.33
C GLN A 18 0.28 0.44 -17.88
N PRO A 19 -0.42 -0.39 -17.12
CA PRO A 19 -0.69 -0.10 -15.72
C PRO A 19 0.63 -0.02 -14.95
N LEU A 20 0.72 0.96 -14.03
CA LEU A 20 1.91 1.15 -13.19
C LEU A 20 2.12 -0.02 -12.20
N LEU A 21 1.04 -0.68 -11.80
CA LEU A 21 1.07 -1.86 -10.93
C LEU A 21 0.69 -3.11 -11.73
N ALA A 22 1.40 -4.20 -11.50
CA ALA A 22 0.97 -5.50 -11.99
C ALA A 22 -0.36 -5.87 -11.34
N PRO A 23 -1.40 -6.22 -12.12
CA PRO A 23 -2.74 -6.46 -11.58
C PRO A 23 -2.77 -7.69 -10.67
N LEU A 24 -3.61 -7.63 -9.63
CA LEU A 24 -3.81 -8.72 -8.65
C LEU A 24 -5.02 -9.59 -9.00
N ASP A 25 -5.36 -9.69 -10.29
CA ASP A 25 -6.50 -10.45 -10.83
C ASP A 25 -6.09 -11.55 -11.81
N GLY A 26 -4.79 -11.82 -11.93
CA GLY A 26 -4.24 -12.83 -12.82
C GLY A 26 -4.72 -14.27 -12.53
N PRO A 27 -4.54 -15.21 -13.48
CA PRO A 27 -5.05 -16.57 -13.37
C PRO A 27 -4.29 -17.46 -12.37
N GLY A 28 -3.13 -17.03 -11.89
CA GLY A 28 -2.32 -17.77 -10.91
C GLY A 28 -2.91 -17.74 -9.50
N SER A 29 -2.38 -18.56 -8.62
CA SER A 29 -2.73 -18.55 -7.19
C SER A 29 -1.87 -17.59 -6.35
N LEU A 30 -0.79 -17.06 -6.92
CA LEU A 30 0.13 -16.12 -6.27
C LEU A 30 0.17 -14.81 -7.04
N PRO A 31 0.43 -13.69 -6.34
CA PRO A 31 0.67 -12.40 -7.00
C PRO A 31 1.78 -12.51 -8.04
N PRO A 32 1.58 -11.92 -9.24
CA PRO A 32 2.58 -12.00 -10.30
C PRO A 32 3.78 -11.09 -10.00
N PRO A 33 4.97 -11.36 -10.56
CA PRO A 33 6.06 -10.39 -10.55
C PRO A 33 5.59 -9.04 -11.15
N PRO A 34 6.10 -7.89 -10.67
CA PRO A 34 7.19 -7.73 -9.71
C PRO A 34 6.77 -7.70 -8.24
N TRP A 35 5.51 -8.07 -7.89
CA TRP A 35 5.13 -8.20 -6.49
C TRP A 35 6.05 -9.17 -5.77
N ARG A 36 6.67 -8.73 -4.69
CA ARG A 36 7.55 -9.56 -3.85
C ARG A 36 7.18 -9.47 -2.38
N GLU A 37 7.35 -10.54 -1.67
CA GLU A 37 7.15 -10.58 -0.23
C GLU A 37 8.32 -9.89 0.50
N VAL A 38 8.00 -9.06 1.48
CA VAL A 38 8.96 -8.40 2.37
C VAL A 38 8.59 -8.69 3.82
N LEU A 39 9.57 -9.15 4.56
CA LEU A 39 9.44 -9.59 5.95
C LEU A 39 10.26 -8.69 6.87
N LEU A 40 10.07 -8.83 8.18
CA LEU A 40 10.97 -8.23 9.16
C LEU A 40 12.37 -8.85 9.09
N PRO A 41 13.43 -8.08 9.38
CA PRO A 41 14.77 -8.62 9.44
C PRO A 41 14.88 -9.78 10.43
N LYS A 42 15.40 -10.94 9.96
CA LYS A 42 15.53 -12.16 10.77
C LYS A 42 14.21 -12.62 11.42
N GLN A 43 13.10 -12.43 10.72
CA GLN A 43 11.77 -12.79 11.23
C GLN A 43 11.72 -14.25 11.66
N THR A 44 11.34 -14.48 12.91
CA THR A 44 11.05 -15.80 13.50
C THR A 44 9.54 -16.06 13.60
N LEU A 45 8.74 -15.02 13.46
CA LEU A 45 7.28 -15.08 13.46
C LEU A 45 6.75 -15.74 12.18
N PRO A 46 5.54 -16.30 12.21
CA PRO A 46 4.87 -16.76 11.01
C PRO A 46 4.80 -15.67 9.93
N ARG A 47 4.71 -16.09 8.68
CA ARG A 47 4.50 -15.17 7.56
C ARG A 47 3.02 -14.96 7.32
N THR A 48 2.65 -13.74 6.99
CA THR A 48 1.33 -13.47 6.39
C THR A 48 1.21 -14.24 5.09
N ARG A 49 0.05 -14.85 4.85
CA ARG A 49 -0.20 -15.65 3.66
C ARG A 49 -0.93 -14.81 2.62
N PHE A 50 -0.42 -14.83 1.41
CA PHE A 50 -0.99 -14.13 0.26
C PHE A 50 -1.40 -15.14 -0.80
N ALA A 51 -2.64 -15.05 -1.30
CA ALA A 51 -3.13 -15.90 -2.38
C ALA A 51 -4.14 -15.14 -3.25
N LEU A 52 -4.10 -15.36 -4.56
CA LEU A 52 -5.15 -14.89 -5.45
C LEU A 52 -6.31 -15.90 -5.44
N VAL A 53 -7.50 -15.42 -5.11
CA VAL A 53 -8.71 -16.23 -4.96
C VAL A 53 -9.91 -15.58 -5.64
N ASP A 54 -10.90 -16.39 -5.95
CA ASP A 54 -12.21 -15.88 -6.40
C ASP A 54 -13.14 -15.75 -5.18
N ILE A 55 -13.72 -14.58 -5.00
CA ILE A 55 -14.68 -14.28 -3.92
C ILE A 55 -15.72 -13.29 -4.44
N ASP A 56 -17.01 -13.59 -4.24
CA ASP A 56 -18.14 -12.75 -4.67
C ASP A 56 -18.05 -12.29 -6.16
N ALA A 57 -17.72 -13.23 -7.05
CA ALA A 57 -17.51 -12.98 -8.47
C ALA A 57 -16.37 -11.97 -8.79
N ALA A 58 -15.51 -11.67 -7.84
CA ALA A 58 -14.31 -10.86 -8.03
C ALA A 58 -13.04 -11.69 -7.83
N ARG A 59 -12.02 -11.42 -8.61
CA ARG A 59 -10.67 -11.94 -8.36
C ARG A 59 -9.97 -11.01 -7.38
N ALA A 60 -9.40 -11.55 -6.30
CA ALA A 60 -8.85 -10.74 -5.22
C ALA A 60 -7.62 -11.37 -4.56
N LEU A 61 -6.77 -10.53 -4.01
CA LEU A 61 -5.70 -10.92 -3.11
C LEU A 61 -6.29 -11.22 -1.73
N ARG A 62 -6.26 -12.47 -1.30
CA ARG A 62 -6.55 -12.90 0.07
C ARG A 62 -5.31 -12.69 0.93
N ILE A 63 -5.50 -12.05 2.09
CA ILE A 63 -4.47 -11.73 3.08
C ILE A 63 -4.88 -12.37 4.39
N GLU A 64 -4.12 -13.35 4.84
CA GLU A 64 -4.35 -14.06 6.09
C GLU A 64 -3.16 -13.90 7.02
N SER A 65 -3.39 -13.30 8.19
CA SER A 65 -2.34 -12.94 9.14
C SER A 65 -2.53 -13.63 10.51
N PRO A 66 -2.19 -14.93 10.62
CA PRO A 66 -2.27 -15.65 11.89
C PRO A 66 -1.06 -15.29 12.77
N ARG A 67 -1.19 -14.31 13.64
CA ARG A 67 -0.11 -13.83 14.53
C ARG A 67 1.20 -13.61 13.77
N SER A 68 1.11 -12.97 12.63
CA SER A 68 2.15 -12.95 11.60
C SER A 68 2.44 -11.56 11.11
N TYR A 69 3.58 -11.40 10.44
CA TYR A 69 3.93 -10.21 9.69
C TYR A 69 4.26 -10.54 8.26
N GLY A 70 3.84 -9.69 7.33
CA GLY A 70 4.22 -9.78 5.91
C GLY A 70 3.62 -8.68 5.06
N ASN A 71 4.39 -8.24 4.09
CA ASN A 71 3.98 -7.27 3.09
C ASN A 71 4.29 -7.79 1.70
N LEU A 72 3.40 -7.52 0.74
CA LEU A 72 3.69 -7.58 -0.69
C LEU A 72 4.06 -6.17 -1.16
N VAL A 73 5.19 -6.03 -1.80
CA VAL A 73 5.70 -4.75 -2.31
C VAL A 73 5.82 -4.83 -3.82
N HIS A 74 5.29 -3.82 -4.50
CA HIS A 74 5.49 -3.55 -5.92
C HIS A 74 6.35 -2.29 -6.04
N GLU A 75 7.61 -2.44 -6.39
CA GLU A 75 8.51 -1.33 -6.63
C GLU A 75 8.23 -0.71 -8.00
N LEU A 76 8.36 0.61 -8.07
CA LEU A 76 8.36 1.37 -9.32
C LEU A 76 9.80 1.74 -9.67
N ALA A 77 10.32 1.23 -10.77
CA ALA A 77 11.68 1.47 -11.21
C ALA A 77 11.68 1.94 -12.69
N PRO A 78 11.87 3.24 -12.96
CA PRO A 78 12.15 4.33 -12.01
C PRO A 78 10.92 4.71 -11.17
N PRO A 79 11.12 5.43 -10.04
CA PRO A 79 10.02 6.00 -9.27
C PRO A 79 9.12 6.89 -10.12
N ASP A 80 7.80 6.80 -9.90
CA ASP A 80 6.83 7.56 -10.69
C ASP A 80 6.55 8.93 -10.07
N ALA A 81 6.72 9.98 -10.87
CA ALA A 81 6.48 11.37 -10.47
C ALA A 81 5.16 11.93 -11.00
N ALA A 82 4.42 11.17 -11.82
CA ALA A 82 3.20 11.63 -12.48
C ALA A 82 1.92 11.15 -11.80
N ALA A 83 1.92 9.95 -11.25
CA ALA A 83 0.75 9.37 -10.60
C ALA A 83 0.29 10.21 -9.40
N ARG A 84 -1.05 10.35 -9.27
CA ARG A 84 -1.70 11.18 -8.25
C ARG A 84 -2.85 10.47 -7.56
N GLN A 85 -3.31 9.39 -8.11
CA GLN A 85 -4.48 8.66 -7.60
C GLN A 85 -4.13 7.22 -7.32
N LEU A 86 -4.60 6.73 -6.18
CA LEU A 86 -4.62 5.32 -5.83
C LEU A 86 -6.06 4.89 -5.62
N SER A 87 -6.49 3.82 -6.25
CA SER A 87 -7.82 3.24 -6.06
C SER A 87 -7.74 1.74 -5.83
N TRP A 88 -8.64 1.22 -4.99
CA TRP A 88 -8.77 -0.21 -4.73
C TRP A 88 -10.14 -0.53 -4.14
N ARG A 89 -10.44 -1.82 -4.06
CA ARG A 89 -11.50 -2.35 -3.23
C ARG A 89 -10.90 -3.24 -2.17
N TRP A 90 -11.45 -3.21 -1.00
CA TRP A 90 -11.07 -4.12 0.08
C TRP A 90 -12.27 -4.63 0.86
N ARG A 91 -12.07 -5.74 1.54
CA ARG A 91 -13.04 -6.35 2.43
C ARG A 91 -12.31 -6.90 3.64
N LEU A 92 -12.67 -6.43 4.82
CA LEU A 92 -12.21 -7.00 6.08
C LEU A 92 -13.19 -8.08 6.49
N GLU A 93 -12.70 -9.29 6.65
CA GLU A 93 -13.52 -10.45 7.08
C GLU A 93 -13.35 -10.72 8.56
N ARG A 94 -12.14 -10.57 9.08
CA ARG A 94 -11.82 -10.74 10.49
C ARG A 94 -10.81 -9.68 10.92
N ALA A 95 -11.24 -8.86 11.87
CA ALA A 95 -10.41 -7.85 12.49
C ALA A 95 -9.45 -8.45 13.52
N LEU A 96 -8.46 -7.67 13.93
CA LEU A 96 -7.54 -8.03 15.01
C LEU A 96 -8.08 -7.51 16.34
N ASP A 97 -8.25 -8.41 17.29
CA ASP A 97 -8.56 -8.04 18.66
C ASP A 97 -7.31 -7.43 19.32
N GLY A 98 -7.49 -6.30 20.02
CA GLY A 98 -6.39 -5.64 20.73
C GLY A 98 -5.47 -4.77 19.87
N ALA A 99 -5.69 -4.67 18.56
CA ALA A 99 -4.98 -3.70 17.72
C ALA A 99 -5.16 -2.27 18.24
N ALA A 100 -4.08 -1.49 18.24
CA ALA A 100 -4.08 -0.10 18.70
C ALA A 100 -2.92 0.67 18.05
N LEU A 101 -3.12 1.18 16.84
CA LEU A 101 -2.13 1.82 15.97
C LEU A 101 -1.26 2.90 16.65
N GLN A 102 -1.73 3.49 17.74
CA GLN A 102 -1.01 4.52 18.48
C GLN A 102 -0.03 3.96 19.53
N ARG A 103 -0.01 2.66 19.78
CA ARG A 103 0.81 2.01 20.78
C ARG A 103 1.65 0.90 20.17
N LYS A 104 2.94 0.87 20.49
CA LYS A 104 3.88 -0.15 19.98
C LYS A 104 3.43 -1.58 20.21
N ALA A 105 2.81 -1.85 21.37
CA ALA A 105 2.31 -3.18 21.72
C ALA A 105 1.00 -3.57 20.98
N GLY A 106 0.49 -2.74 20.10
CA GLY A 106 -0.74 -2.97 19.34
C GLY A 106 -0.70 -2.32 17.96
N ASP A 107 0.49 -1.98 17.43
CA ASP A 107 0.69 -1.37 16.11
C ASP A 107 0.45 -2.40 14.99
N ASP A 108 -0.76 -2.97 14.99
CA ASP A 108 -1.19 -4.04 14.11
C ASP A 108 -2.35 -3.59 13.21
N ALA A 109 -2.40 -4.14 12.00
CA ALA A 109 -3.48 -3.93 11.05
C ALA A 109 -3.77 -5.22 10.28
N ALA A 110 -5.02 -5.68 10.27
CA ALA A 110 -5.44 -6.86 9.51
C ALA A 110 -5.34 -6.65 7.99
N VAL A 111 -5.37 -5.41 7.54
CA VAL A 111 -5.12 -5.01 6.16
C VAL A 111 -4.61 -3.58 6.10
N LYS A 112 -3.58 -3.37 5.28
CA LYS A 112 -3.03 -2.06 4.96
C LYS A 112 -2.67 -1.98 3.48
N VAL A 113 -2.91 -0.80 2.87
CA VAL A 113 -2.43 -0.44 1.54
C VAL A 113 -1.58 0.81 1.72
N CYS A 114 -0.30 0.75 1.32
CA CYS A 114 0.62 1.85 1.56
C CYS A 114 1.26 2.35 0.26
N VAL A 115 1.56 3.64 0.24
CA VAL A 115 2.37 4.29 -0.80
C VAL A 115 3.66 4.78 -0.19
N LEU A 116 4.78 4.39 -0.79
CA LEU A 116 6.12 4.73 -0.36
C LEU A 116 6.68 5.81 -1.29
N PHE A 117 7.31 6.83 -0.70
CA PHE A 117 7.78 7.99 -1.46
C PHE A 117 9.30 8.12 -1.41
N GLU A 118 9.86 8.59 -2.53
CA GLU A 118 11.26 8.97 -2.64
C GLU A 118 11.49 10.38 -2.05
N HIS A 119 11.30 10.50 -0.74
CA HIS A 119 11.54 11.76 -0.04
C HIS A 119 13.02 11.95 0.28
N ALA A 120 13.55 13.14 0.02
CA ALA A 120 14.97 13.44 0.21
C ALA A 120 15.38 13.31 1.69
N ILE A 121 16.16 12.29 2.03
CA ILE A 121 16.67 12.05 3.40
C ILE A 121 17.42 13.27 3.96
N ALA A 122 18.06 14.06 3.10
CA ALA A 122 18.78 15.26 3.50
C ALA A 122 17.87 16.33 4.13
N ARG A 123 16.57 16.31 3.82
CA ARG A 123 15.57 17.23 4.37
C ARG A 123 15.06 16.82 5.75
N LEU A 124 15.34 15.58 6.18
CA LEU A 124 14.91 15.09 7.50
C LEU A 124 15.71 15.74 8.62
N PRO A 125 15.12 15.92 9.81
CA PRO A 125 15.84 16.28 11.02
C PRO A 125 17.01 15.33 11.28
N PHE A 126 18.09 15.83 11.84
CA PHE A 126 19.34 15.06 12.02
C PHE A 126 19.12 13.69 12.67
N PHE A 127 18.40 13.65 13.79
CA PHE A 127 18.17 12.38 14.51
C PHE A 127 17.33 11.38 13.70
N GLU A 128 16.26 11.83 13.05
CA GLU A 128 15.42 10.96 12.22
C GLU A 128 16.20 10.41 11.01
N ARG A 129 17.06 11.24 10.41
CA ARG A 129 17.96 10.82 9.33
C ARG A 129 18.91 9.72 9.77
N GLN A 130 19.51 9.83 10.98
CA GLN A 130 20.39 8.81 11.50
C GLN A 130 19.63 7.53 11.86
N GLN A 131 18.46 7.64 12.46
CA GLN A 131 17.59 6.50 12.75
C GLN A 131 17.20 5.75 11.46
N LEU A 132 16.80 6.47 10.40
CA LEU A 132 16.43 5.85 9.12
C LEU A 132 17.63 5.17 8.44
N ARG A 133 18.82 5.79 8.49
CA ARG A 133 20.05 5.17 7.97
C ARG A 133 20.39 3.87 8.69
N LEU A 134 20.30 3.88 10.02
CA LEU A 134 20.54 2.69 10.82
C LEU A 134 19.49 1.61 10.55
N ALA A 135 18.22 1.98 10.47
CA ALA A 135 17.14 1.04 10.15
C ALA A 135 17.33 0.39 8.76
N ARG A 136 17.73 1.16 7.74
CA ARG A 136 18.07 0.63 6.41
C ARG A 136 19.26 -0.34 6.45
N LEU A 137 20.30 0.00 7.23
CA LEU A 137 21.46 -0.87 7.38
C LEU A 137 21.09 -2.20 8.05
N LEU A 138 20.25 -2.15 9.09
CA LEU A 138 19.85 -3.34 9.84
C LEU A 138 18.83 -4.20 9.11
N SER A 139 17.90 -3.58 8.36
CA SER A 139 16.87 -4.30 7.62
C SER A 139 17.38 -4.90 6.30
N GLY A 140 18.39 -4.28 5.70
CA GLY A 140 18.77 -4.58 4.32
C GLY A 140 17.75 -4.12 3.26
N GLU A 141 16.68 -3.44 3.69
CA GLU A 141 15.59 -2.94 2.81
C GLU A 141 15.70 -1.42 2.61
N PRO A 142 15.31 -0.90 1.44
CA PRO A 142 15.29 0.54 1.16
C PRO A 142 14.10 1.21 1.84
N LEU A 143 14.08 1.22 3.18
CA LEU A 143 12.99 1.81 3.95
C LEU A 143 12.70 3.25 3.49
N PRO A 144 11.42 3.62 3.24
CA PRO A 144 11.06 4.92 2.71
C PRO A 144 11.33 6.04 3.70
N ALA A 145 11.64 7.22 3.20
CA ALA A 145 11.75 8.42 4.02
C ALA A 145 10.38 9.08 4.27
N ALA A 146 9.35 8.68 3.58
CA ALA A 146 7.94 9.00 3.84
C ALA A 146 7.05 7.87 3.30
N ALA A 147 6.00 7.53 4.05
CA ALA A 147 4.99 6.56 3.66
C ALA A 147 3.60 6.97 4.16
N LEU A 148 2.59 6.78 3.32
CA LEU A 148 1.18 6.84 3.68
C LEU A 148 0.65 5.42 3.71
N CYS A 149 0.02 5.01 4.79
CA CYS A 149 -0.63 3.71 4.91
C CYS A 149 -2.11 3.88 5.20
N TYR A 150 -2.94 3.40 4.31
CA TYR A 150 -4.39 3.33 4.46
C TYR A 150 -4.74 2.04 5.19
N VAL A 151 -5.56 2.13 6.23
CA VAL A 151 -5.90 1.00 7.09
C VAL A 151 -7.40 0.90 7.33
N TRP A 152 -7.83 -0.32 7.60
CA TRP A 152 -9.10 -0.61 8.21
C TRP A 152 -8.85 -0.92 9.69
N ASP A 153 -9.24 -0.01 10.57
CA ASP A 153 -9.04 -0.15 12.02
C ASP A 153 -10.36 0.03 12.77
N PRO A 154 -10.95 -1.06 13.31
CA PRO A 154 -12.23 -0.99 14.04
C PRO A 154 -12.15 -0.19 15.36
N GLN A 155 -10.96 0.13 15.85
CA GLN A 155 -10.77 0.86 17.10
C GLN A 155 -10.78 2.38 16.93
N GLN A 156 -10.43 2.87 15.74
CA GLN A 156 -10.31 4.30 15.45
C GLN A 156 -11.49 4.81 14.63
N PRO A 157 -11.88 6.07 14.81
CA PRO A 157 -12.84 6.71 13.91
C PRO A 157 -12.32 6.77 12.47
N ALA A 158 -13.20 6.51 11.49
CA ALA A 158 -12.87 6.75 10.08
C ALA A 158 -12.49 8.23 9.86
N GLY A 159 -11.52 8.48 8.99
CA GLY A 159 -10.96 9.81 8.72
C GLY A 159 -9.81 10.22 9.67
N SER A 160 -9.49 9.43 10.69
CA SER A 160 -8.33 9.67 11.58
C SER A 160 -7.03 9.61 10.79
N VAL A 161 -6.10 10.52 11.09
CA VAL A 161 -4.72 10.49 10.60
C VAL A 161 -3.79 10.46 11.81
N LEU A 162 -2.97 9.40 11.90
CA LEU A 162 -2.19 9.11 13.07
C LEU A 162 -0.71 8.91 12.69
N PRO A 163 0.25 9.35 13.51
CA PRO A 163 1.63 8.90 13.36
C PRO A 163 1.75 7.42 13.70
N ASN A 164 2.64 6.71 13.04
CA ASN A 164 2.99 5.36 13.43
C ASN A 164 3.71 5.37 14.80
N ALA A 165 3.49 4.34 15.61
CA ALA A 165 4.01 4.25 16.98
C ALA A 165 5.56 4.13 17.06
N TYR A 166 6.21 3.69 15.99
CA TYR A 166 7.66 3.50 15.92
C TYR A 166 8.39 4.62 15.17
N THR A 167 7.72 5.27 14.20
CA THR A 167 8.38 6.24 13.34
C THR A 167 7.43 7.34 12.86
N ARG A 168 7.99 8.56 12.76
CA ARG A 168 7.28 9.68 12.14
C ARG A 168 7.32 9.62 10.60
N ARG A 169 8.00 8.65 10.03
CA ARG A 169 8.13 8.50 8.55
C ARG A 169 6.98 7.74 7.93
N LEU A 170 6.06 7.19 8.74
CA LEU A 170 4.81 6.57 8.31
C LEU A 170 3.62 7.27 8.96
N ARG A 171 2.57 7.50 8.18
CA ARG A 171 1.28 8.02 8.66
C ARG A 171 0.19 7.03 8.33
N TRP A 172 -0.61 6.71 9.35
CA TRP A 172 -1.82 5.93 9.22
C TRP A 172 -2.99 6.82 8.81
N PHE A 173 -3.72 6.43 7.77
CA PHE A 173 -5.00 6.99 7.37
C PHE A 173 -6.07 5.93 7.59
N VAL A 174 -6.91 6.10 8.59
CA VAL A 174 -8.03 5.19 8.87
C VAL A 174 -9.15 5.51 7.91
N LEU A 175 -9.36 4.69 6.89
CA LEU A 175 -10.43 4.90 5.91
C LEU A 175 -11.72 4.20 6.35
N GLN A 176 -11.61 3.00 6.88
CA GLN A 176 -12.71 2.27 7.49
C GLN A 176 -12.39 2.13 8.98
N GLY A 177 -13.27 2.63 9.82
CA GLY A 177 -13.05 2.78 11.25
C GLY A 177 -14.08 2.06 12.10
N SER A 178 -14.22 2.50 13.36
CA SER A 178 -15.24 2.03 14.29
C SER A 178 -16.64 2.25 13.69
N GLY A 179 -17.45 1.20 13.65
CA GLY A 179 -18.77 1.21 13.03
C GLY A 179 -18.78 0.87 11.52
N SER A 180 -17.64 0.74 10.86
CA SER A 180 -17.59 0.22 9.48
C SER A 180 -17.91 -1.28 9.49
N PRO A 181 -18.96 -1.74 8.77
CA PRO A 181 -19.34 -3.13 8.75
C PRO A 181 -18.28 -3.98 8.04
N ILE A 182 -17.77 -5.01 8.71
CA ILE A 182 -16.91 -6.05 8.13
C ILE A 182 -17.73 -7.01 7.25
N GLY A 183 -17.04 -7.84 6.44
CA GLY A 183 -17.70 -8.79 5.54
C GLY A 183 -18.28 -8.17 4.27
N HIS A 184 -18.05 -6.90 4.02
CA HIS A 184 -18.56 -6.17 2.85
C HIS A 184 -17.43 -5.46 2.08
N TRP A 185 -17.50 -5.49 0.76
CA TRP A 185 -16.61 -4.74 -0.10
C TRP A 185 -16.76 -3.22 0.07
N ARG A 186 -15.66 -2.53 0.20
CA ARG A 186 -15.54 -1.07 0.20
C ARG A 186 -14.61 -0.63 -0.89
N SER A 187 -15.00 0.40 -1.65
CA SER A 187 -14.16 1.02 -2.69
C SER A 187 -13.52 2.27 -2.13
N GLU A 188 -12.25 2.42 -2.36
CA GLU A 188 -11.47 3.58 -1.97
C GLU A 188 -10.85 4.24 -3.19
N GLN A 189 -10.78 5.56 -3.14
CA GLN A 189 -10.05 6.38 -4.11
C GLN A 189 -9.37 7.53 -3.37
N ARG A 190 -8.07 7.66 -3.54
CA ARG A 190 -7.28 8.65 -2.80
C ARG A 190 -6.54 9.59 -3.75
N ASP A 191 -6.59 10.88 -3.43
CA ASP A 191 -5.68 11.89 -3.97
C ASP A 191 -4.40 11.86 -3.14
N LEU A 192 -3.34 11.28 -3.72
CA LEU A 192 -2.07 11.08 -3.03
C LEU A 192 -1.38 12.40 -2.70
N ARG A 193 -1.58 13.44 -3.52
CA ARG A 193 -1.00 14.76 -3.22
C ARG A 193 -1.69 15.39 -2.02
N ALA A 194 -3.01 15.38 -1.98
CA ALA A 194 -3.78 15.92 -0.87
C ALA A 194 -3.45 15.19 0.44
N ASP A 195 -3.38 13.85 0.41
CA ASP A 195 -3.06 13.04 1.59
C ASP A 195 -1.60 13.24 2.03
N PHE A 196 -0.65 13.34 1.09
CA PHE A 196 0.75 13.57 1.40
C PHE A 196 0.95 14.94 2.08
N LEU A 197 0.34 15.99 1.55
CA LEU A 197 0.42 17.33 2.14
C LEU A 197 -0.29 17.41 3.51
N ARG A 198 -1.37 16.63 3.71
CA ARG A 198 -2.01 16.51 5.03
C ARG A 198 -1.09 15.84 6.06
N ALA A 199 -0.26 14.90 5.62
CA ALA A 199 0.62 14.11 6.46
C ALA A 199 1.99 14.74 6.74
N PHE A 200 2.56 15.41 5.72
CA PHE A 200 3.94 15.89 5.66
C PHE A 200 4.06 17.32 5.11
N GLY A 201 2.97 18.10 5.09
CA GLY A 201 2.98 19.46 4.56
C GLY A 201 3.83 20.45 5.36
N ASP A 202 4.23 20.10 6.58
CA ASP A 202 5.23 20.82 7.38
C ASP A 202 6.67 20.59 6.90
N GLU A 203 6.91 19.53 6.12
CA GLU A 203 8.25 19.12 5.64
C GLU A 203 8.41 19.27 4.11
N ALA A 204 7.31 19.26 3.36
CA ALA A 204 7.32 19.34 1.90
C ALA A 204 6.08 20.02 1.33
N SER A 205 6.26 20.79 0.26
CA SER A 205 5.18 21.51 -0.46
C SER A 205 4.64 20.73 -1.68
N GLU A 206 5.32 19.65 -2.08
CA GLU A 206 5.01 18.87 -3.27
C GLU A 206 5.01 17.39 -2.96
N LEU A 207 4.25 16.62 -3.75
CA LEU A 207 4.27 15.16 -3.71
C LEU A 207 5.61 14.66 -4.27
N PRO A 208 6.43 13.93 -3.50
CA PRO A 208 7.63 13.30 -4.02
C PRO A 208 7.28 12.15 -4.99
N PRO A 209 8.22 11.71 -5.84
CA PRO A 209 8.01 10.51 -6.67
C PRO A 209 7.62 9.30 -5.82
N ILE A 210 6.71 8.51 -6.35
CA ILE A 210 6.26 7.26 -5.72
C ILE A 210 7.27 6.17 -6.05
N SER A 211 7.86 5.54 -5.05
CA SER A 211 8.86 4.48 -5.21
C SER A 211 8.27 3.08 -5.14
N ALA A 212 7.18 2.90 -4.43
CA ALA A 212 6.52 1.60 -4.33
C ALA A 212 5.07 1.73 -3.83
N VAL A 213 4.28 0.69 -4.12
CA VAL A 213 3.01 0.41 -3.43
C VAL A 213 3.14 -0.89 -2.68
N LEU A 214 2.53 -0.96 -1.50
CA LEU A 214 2.59 -2.10 -0.60
C LEU A 214 1.18 -2.49 -0.19
N VAL A 215 0.93 -3.80 -0.15
CA VAL A 215 -0.27 -4.40 0.46
C VAL A 215 0.16 -5.40 1.51
N GLY A 216 -0.39 -5.36 2.71
CA GLY A 216 0.06 -6.25 3.76
C GLY A 216 -0.85 -6.31 4.97
N ALA A 217 -0.42 -7.10 5.93
CA ALA A 217 -1.00 -7.20 7.25
C ALA A 217 0.09 -7.33 8.31
N ASP A 218 -0.27 -6.95 9.52
CA ASP A 218 0.57 -6.98 10.70
C ASP A 218 -0.29 -7.43 11.88
N ALA A 219 0.05 -8.52 12.51
CA ALA A 219 -0.67 -9.14 13.62
C ALA A 219 0.31 -9.72 14.66
N ASP A 220 1.52 -9.18 14.71
CA ASP A 220 2.60 -9.74 15.52
C ASP A 220 2.64 -9.19 16.94
N ASN A 221 2.09 -8.00 17.17
CA ASN A 221 2.05 -7.34 18.46
C ASN A 221 0.82 -7.75 19.30
N SER A 222 -0.37 -7.76 18.71
CA SER A 222 -1.63 -8.13 19.37
C SER A 222 -1.86 -9.63 19.44
N GLY A 223 -1.19 -10.40 18.58
CA GLY A 223 -1.31 -11.86 18.53
C GLY A 223 -2.63 -12.38 17.98
N GLY A 224 -3.37 -11.54 17.25
CA GLY A 224 -4.64 -11.89 16.62
C GLY A 224 -4.50 -12.63 15.29
N ASP A 225 -5.64 -13.07 14.75
CA ASP A 225 -5.74 -13.72 13.44
C ASP A 225 -6.59 -12.85 12.51
N GLY A 226 -5.97 -12.12 11.60
CA GLY A 226 -6.63 -11.28 10.60
C GLY A 226 -6.97 -12.01 9.32
N LEU A 227 -8.06 -11.58 8.65
CA LEU A 227 -8.42 -12.02 7.29
C LEU A 227 -9.03 -10.87 6.52
N ALA A 228 -8.45 -10.58 5.36
CA ALA A 228 -8.94 -9.52 4.48
C ALA A 228 -8.71 -9.88 3.01
N TYR A 229 -9.33 -9.09 2.13
CA TYR A 229 -9.19 -9.18 0.68
C TYR A 229 -8.94 -7.79 0.09
N VAL A 230 -8.10 -7.74 -0.94
CA VAL A 230 -7.84 -6.53 -1.74
C VAL A 230 -8.01 -6.86 -3.22
N ALA A 231 -8.73 -6.03 -3.95
CA ALA A 231 -8.99 -6.17 -5.38
C ALA A 231 -8.91 -4.82 -6.10
N GLU A 232 -8.76 -4.84 -7.42
CA GLU A 232 -8.82 -3.66 -8.29
C GLU A 232 -7.86 -2.55 -7.83
N LEU A 233 -6.64 -2.94 -7.41
CA LEU A 233 -5.63 -1.99 -6.96
C LEU A 233 -4.95 -1.34 -8.16
N GLU A 234 -5.12 -0.03 -8.30
CA GLU A 234 -4.61 0.75 -9.42
C GLU A 234 -3.95 2.04 -8.95
N LEU A 235 -2.80 2.34 -9.54
CA LEU A 235 -2.08 3.61 -9.41
C LEU A 235 -2.14 4.35 -10.76
N ARG A 236 -2.59 5.61 -10.72
CA ARG A 236 -2.74 6.47 -11.91
C ARG A 236 -2.20 7.87 -11.69
#